data_11e3cfffd0dc393a0cae94124a9ab34f
#
_entry.id   11e3cfffd0dc393a0cae94124a9ab34f
#
_cell.length_a   1.000
_cell.length_b   1.000
_cell.length_c   1.000
_cell.angle_alpha   90.00
_cell.angle_beta   90.00
_cell.angle_gamma   90.00
#
_symmetry.space_group_name_H-M   'P 1'
#
loop_
_entity.id
_entity.type
_entity.pdbx_description
1 polymer ?
#
loop_
_entity_poly.entity_id
_entity_poly.type
_entity_poly.pdbx_seq_one_letter_code
_entity_poly.pdbx_strand_id
1 'polypeptide(L)'
;VFVEDRDPALREQGLMQPARRLPYSDVLDLPPAALDAKRERNEALVFGHTLADQIGGQLDAGLVLTGFHEDWQPHARFVIEKFVPTFIATRSMKV
;
A
#
# COMPACT_ATOMS: atom_id res chain seq x y z
N VAL A 1 0.66 -0.62 -3.28
CA VAL A 1 -0.15 0.61 -3.37
C VAL A 1 -1.22 0.53 -2.29
N PHE A 2 -1.33 1.58 -1.48
CA PHE A 2 -2.35 1.67 -0.46
C PHE A 2 -3.53 2.51 -0.97
N VAL A 3 -4.66 1.85 -1.11
CA VAL A 3 -5.90 2.50 -1.55
C VAL A 3 -7.03 2.05 -0.63
N GLU A 4 -7.84 2.99 -0.21
CA GLU A 4 -9.00 2.72 0.62
C GLU A 4 -10.25 3.32 -0.04
N ASP A 5 -11.30 2.51 -0.14
CA ASP A 5 -12.59 2.96 -0.66
C ASP A 5 -13.29 3.80 0.40
N ARG A 6 -13.74 4.99 0.02
CA ARG A 6 -14.54 5.84 0.91
C ARG A 6 -15.92 5.28 1.17
N ASP A 7 -16.52 4.66 0.17
CA ASP A 7 -17.90 4.21 0.22
C ASP A 7 -17.96 2.74 -0.18
N PRO A 8 -18.34 1.85 0.77
CA PRO A 8 -18.49 0.42 0.45
C PRO A 8 -19.49 0.14 -0.67
N ALA A 9 -20.51 0.99 -0.86
CA ALA A 9 -21.48 0.82 -1.94
C ALA A 9 -20.85 0.94 -3.33
N LEU A 10 -19.80 1.75 -3.48
CA LEU A 10 -19.07 1.87 -4.75
C LEU A 10 -18.36 0.57 -5.09
N ARG A 11 -17.85 -0.14 -4.09
CA ARG A 11 -17.18 -1.43 -4.29
C ARG A 11 -18.13 -2.46 -4.89
N GLU A 12 -19.35 -2.50 -4.44
CA GLU A 12 -20.38 -3.42 -4.97
C GLU A 12 -20.69 -3.15 -6.44
N GLN A 13 -20.55 -1.89 -6.87
CA GLN A 13 -20.74 -1.48 -8.26
C GLN A 13 -19.48 -1.67 -9.11
N GLY A 14 -18.40 -2.18 -8.56
CA GLY A 14 -17.12 -2.31 -9.25
C GLY A 14 -16.39 -0.98 -9.42
N LEU A 15 -16.76 0.03 -8.64
CA LEU A 15 -16.15 1.35 -8.65
C LEU A 15 -15.25 1.54 -7.43
N MET A 16 -14.28 2.43 -7.55
CA MET A 16 -13.34 2.73 -6.48
C MET A 16 -13.12 4.23 -6.39
N GLN A 17 -13.12 4.75 -5.17
CA GLN A 17 -12.76 6.13 -4.90
C GLN A 17 -11.57 6.14 -3.92
N PRO A 18 -10.37 6.50 -4.38
CA PRO A 18 -9.23 6.61 -3.48
C PRO A 18 -9.49 7.64 -2.37
N ALA A 19 -9.16 7.27 -1.14
CA ALA A 19 -9.38 8.13 0.02
C ALA A 19 -8.08 8.70 0.57
N ARG A 20 -6.95 8.12 0.20
CA ARG A 20 -5.66 8.45 0.81
C ARG A 20 -4.59 8.59 -0.26
N ARG A 21 -3.65 9.50 -0.02
CA ARG A 21 -2.46 9.62 -0.88
C ARG A 21 -1.26 8.96 -0.21
N LEU A 22 -0.27 8.61 -1.03
CA LEU A 22 1.01 8.12 -0.54
C LEU A 22 2.03 9.28 -0.48
N PRO A 23 2.94 9.29 0.51
CA PRO A 23 3.01 8.34 1.62
C PRO A 23 1.88 8.52 2.63
N TYR A 24 1.54 7.45 3.32
CA TYR A 24 0.46 7.43 4.30
C TYR A 24 0.93 6.84 5.63
N SER A 25 0.43 7.36 6.74
CA SER A 25 0.70 6.83 8.07
C SER A 25 -0.55 6.96 8.94
N ASP A 26 -0.98 5.84 9.53
CA ASP A 26 -2.07 5.88 10.52
C ASP A 26 -1.76 6.82 11.68
N VAL A 27 -0.49 6.94 12.06
CA VAL A 27 -0.07 7.80 13.17
C VAL A 27 -0.25 9.28 12.84
N LEU A 28 0.05 9.68 11.59
CA LEU A 28 0.04 11.08 11.19
C LEU A 28 -1.27 11.50 10.52
N ASP A 29 -1.94 10.58 9.84
CA ASP A 29 -3.04 10.92 8.93
C ASP A 29 -4.42 10.50 9.44
N LEU A 30 -4.51 9.58 10.41
CA LEU A 30 -5.78 9.26 11.04
C LEU A 30 -6.19 10.35 12.04
N PRO A 31 -7.51 10.63 12.15
CA PRO A 31 -8.00 11.44 13.27
C PRO A 31 -7.59 10.80 14.60
N PRO A 32 -7.24 11.61 15.64
CA PRO A 32 -6.78 11.06 16.91
C PRO A 32 -7.72 10.04 17.55
N ALA A 33 -9.03 10.27 17.46
CA ALA A 33 -10.01 9.33 18.01
C ALA A 33 -9.98 7.97 17.30
N ALA A 34 -9.82 7.97 15.98
CA ALA A 34 -9.74 6.73 15.18
C ALA A 34 -8.44 5.98 15.48
N LEU A 35 -7.35 6.71 15.66
CA LEU A 35 -6.05 6.12 16.01
C LEU A 35 -6.11 5.47 17.40
N ASP A 36 -6.69 6.16 18.38
CA ASP A 36 -6.85 5.64 19.72
C ASP A 36 -7.74 4.39 19.76
N ALA A 37 -8.81 4.38 18.96
CA ALA A 37 -9.69 3.22 18.84
C ALA A 37 -8.94 2.00 18.26
N LYS A 38 -8.08 2.20 17.27
CA LYS A 38 -7.24 1.13 16.73
C LYS A 38 -6.30 0.56 17.78
N ARG A 39 -5.65 1.44 18.57
CA ARG A 39 -4.74 1.02 19.63
C ARG A 39 -5.45 0.25 20.74
N GLU A 40 -6.65 0.68 21.11
CA GLU A 40 -7.46 -0.03 22.11
C GLU A 40 -7.86 -1.42 21.65
N ARG A 41 -8.12 -1.61 20.33
CA ARG A 41 -8.45 -2.92 19.77
C ARG A 41 -7.22 -3.76 19.44
N ASN A 42 -6.02 -3.24 19.69
CA ASN A 42 -4.76 -3.87 19.29
C ASN A 42 -4.69 -4.19 17.79
N GLU A 43 -5.31 -3.35 16.97
CA GLU A 43 -5.22 -3.46 15.52
C GLU A 43 -3.85 -2.99 15.03
N ALA A 44 -3.35 -3.65 13.99
CA ALA A 44 -2.12 -3.22 13.35
C ALA A 44 -2.31 -1.84 12.71
N LEU A 45 -1.33 -0.96 12.90
CA LEU A 45 -1.30 0.32 12.21
C LEU A 45 -0.84 0.11 10.78
N VAL A 46 -1.40 0.90 9.87
CA VAL A 46 -1.16 0.78 8.43
C VAL A 46 -0.30 1.94 7.95
N PHE A 47 0.66 1.63 7.10
CA PHE A 47 1.56 2.60 6.49
C PHE A 47 1.64 2.35 4.99
N GLY A 48 1.56 3.41 4.20
CA GLY A 48 1.72 3.33 2.77
C GLY A 48 2.99 4.05 2.33
N HIS A 49 3.78 3.41 1.49
CA HIS A 49 5.06 3.93 1.02
C HIS A 49 5.04 4.15 -0.48
N THR A 50 5.78 5.16 -0.95
CA THR A 50 5.96 5.38 -2.38
C THR A 50 6.92 4.34 -2.96
N LEU A 51 6.80 4.08 -4.27
CA LEU A 51 7.78 3.26 -4.97
C LEU A 51 9.17 3.91 -4.95
N ALA A 52 9.21 5.24 -4.98
CA ALA A 52 10.46 5.98 -4.88
C ALA A 52 11.21 5.64 -3.58
N ASP A 53 10.49 5.56 -2.46
CA ASP A 53 11.11 5.19 -1.18
C ASP A 53 11.51 3.71 -1.15
N GLN A 54 10.65 2.83 -1.65
CA GLN A 54 10.91 1.39 -1.59
C GLN A 54 12.05 0.96 -2.51
N ILE A 55 12.06 1.42 -3.73
CA ILE A 55 13.07 1.07 -4.73
C ILE A 55 14.26 2.00 -4.63
N GLY A 56 14.01 3.31 -4.58
CA GLY A 56 15.05 4.31 -4.45
C GLY A 56 15.86 4.16 -3.18
N GLY A 57 15.23 3.78 -2.07
CA GLY A 57 15.92 3.52 -0.82
C GLY A 57 16.94 2.39 -0.92
N GLN A 58 16.62 1.33 -1.66
CA GLN A 58 17.57 0.24 -1.91
C GLN A 58 18.78 0.72 -2.71
N LEU A 59 18.52 1.51 -3.75
CA LEU A 59 19.59 2.08 -4.60
C LEU A 59 20.46 3.06 -3.81
N ASP A 60 19.85 3.91 -3.01
CA ASP A 60 20.57 4.87 -2.17
C ASP A 60 21.44 4.17 -1.12
N ALA A 61 21.01 3.02 -0.66
CA ALA A 61 21.79 2.20 0.28
C ALA A 61 22.96 1.48 -0.38
N GLY A 62 23.15 1.61 -1.69
CA GLY A 62 24.25 1.01 -2.43
C GLY A 62 23.94 -0.39 -2.95
N LEU A 63 22.70 -0.82 -2.91
CA LEU A 63 22.30 -2.11 -3.47
C LEU A 63 22.10 -2.00 -4.97
N VAL A 64 22.40 -3.08 -5.69
CA VAL A 64 22.15 -3.19 -7.13
C VAL A 64 20.90 -4.02 -7.34
N LEU A 65 19.94 -3.47 -8.04
CA LEU A 65 18.70 -4.17 -8.35
C LEU A 65 18.98 -5.21 -9.45
N THR A 66 18.75 -6.48 -9.13
CA THR A 66 19.04 -7.59 -10.05
C THR A 66 17.78 -8.33 -10.52
N GLY A 67 16.64 -8.00 -9.98
CA GLY A 67 15.38 -8.58 -10.40
C GLY A 67 14.20 -7.68 -10.01
N PHE A 68 13.21 -7.65 -10.87
CA PHE A 68 11.96 -6.91 -10.65
C PHE A 68 10.82 -7.74 -11.22
N HIS A 69 9.76 -7.93 -10.43
CA HIS A 69 8.61 -8.70 -10.84
C HIS A 69 7.34 -8.07 -10.31
N GLU A 70 6.32 -7.98 -11.16
CA GLU A 70 4.98 -7.59 -10.75
C GLU A 70 4.07 -8.81 -10.79
N ASP A 71 3.11 -8.88 -9.85
CA ASP A 71 2.17 -9.99 -9.80
C ASP A 71 0.76 -9.52 -9.49
N TRP A 72 -0.19 -10.31 -9.95
CA TRP A 72 -1.62 -10.07 -9.77
C TRP A 72 -2.14 -10.81 -8.54
N GLN A 73 -3.12 -10.20 -7.87
CA GLN A 73 -3.86 -10.89 -6.82
C GLN A 73 -4.75 -11.96 -7.47
N PRO A 74 -4.58 -13.26 -7.12
CA PRO A 74 -5.37 -14.34 -7.73
C PRO A 74 -6.88 -14.20 -7.48
N HIS A 75 -7.24 -13.72 -6.30
CA HIS A 75 -8.63 -13.48 -5.91
C HIS A 75 -8.77 -12.03 -5.47
N ALA A 76 -9.21 -11.17 -6.40
CA ALA A 76 -9.33 -9.75 -6.16
C ALA A 76 -10.31 -9.45 -5.00
N ARG A 77 -9.80 -8.82 -3.95
CA ARG A 77 -10.60 -8.36 -2.81
C ARG A 77 -10.96 -6.88 -2.95
N PHE A 78 -10.12 -6.12 -3.59
CA PHE A 78 -10.32 -4.70 -3.85
C PHE A 78 -10.48 -4.46 -5.35
N VAL A 79 -11.25 -3.43 -5.71
CA VAL A 79 -11.53 -3.13 -7.11
C VAL A 79 -10.25 -2.94 -7.92
N ILE A 80 -9.26 -2.24 -7.37
CA ILE A 80 -8.00 -1.96 -8.08
C ILE A 80 -7.26 -3.23 -8.49
N GLU A 81 -7.41 -4.31 -7.72
CA GLU A 81 -6.72 -5.58 -7.98
C GLU A 81 -7.18 -6.25 -9.28
N LYS A 82 -8.31 -5.81 -9.85
CA LYS A 82 -8.83 -6.30 -11.12
C LYS A 82 -8.17 -5.62 -12.31
N PHE A 83 -7.56 -4.47 -12.11
CA PHE A 83 -7.08 -3.63 -13.21
C PHE A 83 -5.57 -3.50 -13.29
N VAL A 84 -4.88 -3.66 -12.18
CA VAL A 84 -3.41 -3.52 -12.13
C VAL A 84 -2.80 -4.61 -11.25
N PRO A 85 -1.56 -5.04 -11.54
CA PRO A 85 -0.82 -5.88 -10.61
C PRO A 85 -0.52 -5.06 -9.36
N THR A 86 -0.85 -5.61 -8.19
CA THR A 86 -0.72 -4.90 -6.91
C THR A 86 0.44 -5.40 -6.06
N PHE A 87 1.17 -6.39 -6.53
CA PHE A 87 2.36 -6.90 -5.87
C PHE A 87 3.59 -6.58 -6.69
N ILE A 88 4.66 -6.18 -6.01
CA ILE A 88 5.99 -6.12 -6.60
C ILE A 88 6.96 -6.94 -5.76
N ALA A 89 7.87 -7.61 -6.44
CA ALA A 89 8.99 -8.29 -5.80
C ALA A 89 10.27 -7.78 -6.41
N THR A 90 11.22 -7.40 -5.59
CA THR A 90 12.53 -6.96 -6.04
C THR A 90 13.61 -7.86 -5.44
N ARG A 91 14.66 -8.06 -6.21
CA ARG A 91 15.86 -8.72 -5.73
C ARG A 91 17.02 -7.76 -5.87
N SER A 92 17.75 -7.58 -4.79
CA SER A 92 18.90 -6.69 -4.77
C SER A 92 20.13 -7.43 -4.28
N MET A 93 21.29 -7.00 -4.75
CA MET A 93 22.56 -7.57 -4.37
C MET A 93 23.43 -6.49 -3.76
N LYS A 94 24.09 -6.84 -2.66
CA LYS A 94 25.07 -5.96 -2.05
C LYS A 94 26.37 -6.05 -2.86
N VAL A 95 26.89 -4.89 -3.20
CA VAL A 95 28.11 -4.77 -3.97
C VAL A 95 29.31 -4.64 -3.03
#